data_2c5b02c55de80f7febf4830b0da61b36
#
_entry.id   2c5b02c55de80f7febf4830b0da61b36
#
_cell.length_a   1.000
_cell.length_b   1.000
_cell.length_c   1.000
_cell.angle_alpha   90.00
_cell.angle_beta   90.00
_cell.angle_gamma   90.00
#
_symmetry.space_group_name_H-M   'P 1'
#
loop_
_entity.id
_entity.type
_entity.pdbx_description
1 polymer ?
#
loop_
_entity_poly.entity_id
_entity_poly.type
_entity_poly.pdbx_seq_one_letter_code
_entity_poly.pdbx_strand_id
1 'polypeptide(L)'
;MLVVENLRIDAGRTRIVDGVSFEIPTGRRVGLLGASGSGKSSIASALVGYLPPGITCSGRVVVDGHDVAGVPTPQRPRTARPAMVFQDSATALNPMVTVGRQLRTPDAAALLARVGLHDTARVLASHPLELSGGQRQRVCIALALARESSLVIADEPTTALDVSSQARVLDALRQVPSLLLITHDIAVAAQLCDHLLVLDSGRIIESGSTATVLKNACSDRTRQMIDVARAADPFRQLVAS
;
A
#
# COMPACT_ATOMS: atom_id res chain seq x y z
N MET A 1 -4.67 -7.26 -12.52
CA MET A 1 -3.30 -6.89 -12.99
C MET A 1 -3.22 -5.37 -13.13
N LEU A 2 -2.10 -4.74 -12.67
CA LEU A 2 -1.81 -3.31 -12.89
C LEU A 2 -0.64 -3.17 -13.86
N VAL A 3 -0.76 -2.27 -14.83
CA VAL A 3 0.35 -1.85 -15.71
C VAL A 3 0.41 -0.33 -15.69
N VAL A 4 1.59 0.21 -15.44
CA VAL A 4 1.87 1.65 -15.42
C VAL A 4 2.97 1.92 -16.45
N GLU A 5 2.70 2.81 -17.40
CA GLU A 5 3.62 3.17 -18.46
C GLU A 5 3.80 4.68 -18.54
N ASN A 6 5.04 5.12 -18.35
CA ASN A 6 5.46 6.51 -18.47
C ASN A 6 4.58 7.49 -17.67
N LEU A 7 4.18 7.08 -16.44
CA LEU A 7 3.36 7.91 -15.57
C LEU A 7 4.11 9.18 -15.16
N ARG A 8 3.48 10.31 -15.40
CA ARG A 8 3.94 11.63 -14.96
C ARG A 8 2.86 12.29 -14.13
N ILE A 9 3.27 12.94 -13.04
CA ILE A 9 2.36 13.66 -12.15
C ILE A 9 2.94 15.05 -11.93
N ASP A 10 2.13 16.05 -12.23
CA ASP A 10 2.51 17.46 -12.13
C ASP A 10 1.58 18.21 -11.14
N ALA A 11 2.17 19.03 -10.28
CA ALA A 11 1.48 20.00 -9.41
C ALA A 11 1.76 21.42 -9.95
N GLY A 12 0.86 21.95 -10.76
CA GLY A 12 1.07 23.17 -11.48
C GLY A 12 2.29 23.08 -12.41
N ARG A 13 3.38 23.81 -12.09
CA ARG A 13 4.63 23.77 -12.86
C ARG A 13 5.67 22.78 -12.30
N THR A 14 5.40 22.17 -11.16
CA THR A 14 6.36 21.27 -10.51
C THR A 14 6.05 19.83 -10.88
N ARG A 15 7.03 19.13 -11.44
CA ARG A 15 6.94 17.69 -11.70
C ARG A 15 7.24 16.93 -10.43
N ILE A 16 6.26 16.10 -9.97
CA ILE A 16 6.38 15.26 -8.78
C ILE A 16 6.84 13.86 -9.18
N VAL A 17 6.30 13.32 -10.29
CA VAL A 17 6.65 11.99 -10.83
C VAL A 17 6.98 12.13 -12.30
N ASP A 18 8.08 11.54 -12.74
CA ASP A 18 8.62 11.72 -14.08
C ASP A 18 8.93 10.40 -14.77
N GLY A 19 7.97 9.92 -15.57
CA GLY A 19 8.16 8.78 -16.46
C GLY A 19 8.27 7.43 -15.75
N VAL A 20 7.52 7.23 -14.68
CA VAL A 20 7.52 5.97 -13.92
C VAL A 20 6.78 4.88 -14.68
N SER A 21 7.43 3.70 -14.82
CA SER A 21 6.85 2.51 -15.46
C SER A 21 7.10 1.28 -14.61
N PHE A 22 6.06 0.49 -14.35
CA PHE A 22 6.14 -0.80 -13.64
C PHE A 22 4.85 -1.60 -13.84
N GLU A 23 4.89 -2.86 -13.43
CA GLU A 23 3.71 -3.72 -13.45
C GLU A 23 3.54 -4.48 -12.13
N ILE A 24 2.30 -4.83 -11.82
CA ILE A 24 1.95 -5.73 -10.72
C ILE A 24 1.08 -6.84 -11.30
N PRO A 25 1.67 -8.01 -11.56
CA PRO A 25 0.91 -9.17 -11.99
C PRO A 25 -0.09 -9.61 -10.90
N THR A 26 -1.16 -10.26 -11.32
CA THR A 26 -2.14 -10.83 -10.39
C THR A 26 -1.45 -11.81 -9.43
N GLY A 27 -1.75 -11.72 -8.15
CA GLY A 27 -1.18 -12.55 -7.10
C GLY A 27 0.19 -12.10 -6.60
N ARG A 28 0.77 -11.02 -7.14
CA ARG A 28 2.09 -10.53 -6.73
C ARG A 28 2.00 -9.37 -5.74
N ARG A 29 3.05 -9.27 -4.94
CA ARG A 29 3.24 -8.19 -3.97
C ARG A 29 4.47 -7.39 -4.35
N VAL A 30 4.26 -6.11 -4.64
CA VAL A 30 5.32 -5.19 -5.06
C VAL A 30 5.47 -4.10 -4.01
N GLY A 31 6.70 -3.86 -3.58
CA GLY A 31 7.06 -2.77 -2.67
C GLY A 31 7.53 -1.54 -3.44
N LEU A 32 6.94 -0.38 -3.18
CA LEU A 32 7.40 0.92 -3.67
C LEU A 32 8.09 1.65 -2.53
N LEU A 33 9.41 1.66 -2.57
CA LEU A 33 10.28 2.25 -1.55
C LEU A 33 10.71 3.66 -1.95
N GLY A 34 11.02 4.48 -0.96
CA GLY A 34 11.62 5.81 -1.20
C GLY A 34 11.50 6.72 0.01
N ALA A 35 12.24 7.82 0.01
CA ALA A 35 12.18 8.83 1.07
C ALA A 35 10.83 9.55 1.10
N SER A 36 10.56 10.27 2.19
CA SER A 36 9.44 11.22 2.23
C SER A 36 9.60 12.25 1.12
N GLY A 37 8.50 12.57 0.43
CA GLY A 37 8.53 13.52 -0.68
C GLY A 37 9.01 12.96 -2.02
N SER A 38 9.39 11.67 -2.13
CA SER A 38 9.83 11.09 -3.42
C SER A 38 8.72 10.91 -4.47
N GLY A 39 7.44 11.08 -4.10
CA GLY A 39 6.29 10.96 -5.02
C GLY A 39 5.43 9.71 -4.82
N LYS A 40 5.73 8.84 -3.82
CA LYS A 40 5.00 7.57 -3.58
C LYS A 40 3.50 7.75 -3.40
N SER A 41 3.10 8.64 -2.48
CA SER A 41 1.66 8.88 -2.21
C SER A 41 0.96 9.56 -3.38
N SER A 42 1.69 10.32 -4.21
CA SER A 42 1.13 10.87 -5.45
C SER A 42 0.87 9.76 -6.47
N ILE A 43 1.78 8.78 -6.59
CA ILE A 43 1.55 7.57 -7.39
C ILE A 43 0.32 6.82 -6.87
N ALA A 44 0.23 6.55 -5.55
CA ALA A 44 -0.93 5.89 -4.96
C ALA A 44 -2.24 6.62 -5.31
N SER A 45 -2.28 7.95 -5.14
CA SER A 45 -3.44 8.77 -5.43
C SER A 45 -3.86 8.69 -6.90
N ALA A 46 -2.90 8.74 -7.83
CA ALA A 46 -3.16 8.59 -9.25
C ALA A 46 -3.72 7.19 -9.59
N LEU A 47 -3.15 6.13 -9.02
CA LEU A 47 -3.59 4.75 -9.22
C LEU A 47 -5.02 4.54 -8.68
N VAL A 48 -5.35 5.07 -7.51
CA VAL A 48 -6.71 5.00 -6.94
C VAL A 48 -7.69 5.90 -7.71
N GLY A 49 -7.21 6.95 -8.39
CA GLY A 49 -8.05 7.93 -9.09
C GLY A 49 -8.58 9.03 -8.16
N TYR A 50 -7.79 9.40 -7.18
CA TYR A 50 -8.05 10.51 -6.27
C TYR A 50 -6.87 11.50 -6.32
N LEU A 51 -6.89 12.36 -7.32
CA LEU A 51 -5.90 13.45 -7.43
C LEU A 51 -6.48 14.73 -6.81
N PRO A 52 -5.75 15.39 -5.90
CA PRO A 52 -6.15 16.70 -5.38
C PRO A 52 -6.30 17.76 -6.50
N PRO A 53 -7.10 18.81 -6.29
CA PRO A 53 -7.20 19.91 -7.23
C PRO A 53 -5.82 20.52 -7.57
N GLY A 54 -5.59 20.81 -8.85
CA GLY A 54 -4.31 21.36 -9.33
C GLY A 54 -3.22 20.31 -9.59
N ILE A 55 -3.48 19.03 -9.30
CA ILE A 55 -2.59 17.94 -9.67
C ILE A 55 -3.15 17.23 -10.91
N THR A 56 -2.28 17.03 -11.90
CA THR A 56 -2.61 16.32 -13.15
C THR A 56 -1.71 15.11 -13.31
N CYS A 57 -2.21 14.07 -14.00
CA CYS A 57 -1.38 12.96 -14.40
C CYS A 57 -1.51 12.68 -15.89
N SER A 58 -0.44 12.16 -16.48
CA SER A 58 -0.36 11.69 -17.86
C SER A 58 0.44 10.39 -17.93
N GLY A 59 0.44 9.76 -19.10
CA GLY A 59 0.94 8.40 -19.29
C GLY A 59 -0.21 7.42 -19.33
N ARG A 60 0.07 6.13 -19.11
CA ARG A 60 -0.93 5.07 -19.18
C ARG A 60 -0.99 4.31 -17.86
N VAL A 61 -2.19 4.06 -17.36
CA VAL A 61 -2.46 3.28 -16.15
C VAL A 61 -3.57 2.28 -16.45
N VAL A 62 -3.22 1.01 -16.58
CA VAL A 62 -4.20 -0.05 -16.89
C VAL A 62 -4.43 -0.89 -15.63
N VAL A 63 -5.68 -0.94 -15.17
CA VAL A 63 -6.14 -1.79 -14.06
C VAL A 63 -7.15 -2.78 -14.64
N ASP A 64 -6.83 -4.07 -14.57
CA ASP A 64 -7.66 -5.16 -15.08
C ASP A 64 -8.20 -4.92 -16.50
N GLY A 65 -7.32 -4.47 -17.40
CA GLY A 65 -7.61 -4.22 -18.82
C GLY A 65 -8.22 -2.86 -19.13
N HIS A 66 -8.51 -2.04 -18.13
CA HIS A 66 -9.08 -0.69 -18.34
C HIS A 66 -8.02 0.38 -18.15
N ASP A 67 -7.82 1.24 -19.14
CA ASP A 67 -6.99 2.43 -18.99
C ASP A 67 -7.75 3.47 -18.15
N VAL A 68 -7.16 3.84 -17.03
CA VAL A 68 -7.76 4.71 -16.02
C VAL A 68 -6.91 5.93 -15.68
N ALA A 69 -5.90 6.24 -16.50
CA ALA A 69 -5.05 7.41 -16.28
C ALA A 69 -5.89 8.70 -16.21
N GLY A 70 -5.77 9.44 -15.10
CA GLY A 70 -6.54 10.68 -14.88
C GLY A 70 -8.05 10.50 -14.67
N VAL A 71 -8.58 9.28 -14.73
CA VAL A 71 -10.01 9.03 -14.52
C VAL A 71 -10.32 8.96 -13.03
N PRO A 72 -11.24 9.79 -12.49
CA PRO A 72 -11.65 9.74 -11.09
C PRO A 72 -12.32 8.41 -10.71
N THR A 73 -12.09 7.93 -9.49
CA THR A 73 -12.61 6.63 -8.99
C THR A 73 -14.11 6.42 -9.27
N PRO A 74 -15.02 7.39 -9.05
CA PRO A 74 -16.46 7.17 -9.31
C PRO A 74 -16.79 6.83 -10.76
N GLN A 75 -15.96 7.29 -11.71
CA GLN A 75 -16.15 7.09 -13.15
C GLN A 75 -15.53 5.81 -13.67
N ARG A 76 -14.69 5.12 -12.87
CA ARG A 76 -14.05 3.87 -13.25
C ARG A 76 -15.01 2.68 -13.13
N PRO A 77 -14.89 1.64 -13.96
CA PRO A 77 -15.53 0.34 -13.72
C PRO A 77 -15.15 -0.21 -12.34
N ARG A 78 -16.05 -0.95 -11.70
CA ARG A 78 -15.78 -1.52 -10.35
C ARG A 78 -14.53 -2.38 -10.32
N THR A 79 -14.28 -3.17 -11.36
CA THR A 79 -13.10 -4.02 -11.52
C THR A 79 -11.80 -3.22 -11.61
N ALA A 80 -11.86 -1.98 -12.09
CA ALA A 80 -10.70 -1.10 -12.24
C ALA A 80 -10.53 -0.10 -11.06
N ARG A 81 -11.07 -0.43 -9.89
CA ARG A 81 -10.94 0.38 -8.67
C ARG A 81 -10.08 -0.34 -7.65
N PRO A 82 -8.77 -0.06 -7.56
CA PRO A 82 -7.93 -0.57 -6.48
C PRO A 82 -8.51 -0.18 -5.11
N ALA A 83 -8.43 -1.09 -4.14
CA ALA A 83 -8.74 -0.73 -2.76
C ALA A 83 -7.54 -0.03 -2.13
N MET A 84 -7.78 0.92 -1.23
CA MET A 84 -6.73 1.68 -0.54
C MET A 84 -6.76 1.42 0.95
N VAL A 85 -5.59 1.14 1.52
CA VAL A 85 -5.33 1.16 2.95
C VAL A 85 -4.45 2.38 3.23
N PHE A 86 -5.01 3.37 3.92
CA PHE A 86 -4.34 4.63 4.18
C PHE A 86 -3.38 4.54 5.36
N GLN A 87 -2.38 5.41 5.38
CA GLN A 87 -1.42 5.55 6.47
C GLN A 87 -2.13 5.86 7.80
N ASP A 88 -3.06 6.81 7.79
CA ASP A 88 -3.85 7.16 8.96
C ASP A 88 -5.20 6.44 8.94
N SER A 89 -5.28 5.36 9.71
CA SER A 89 -6.53 4.60 9.87
C SER A 89 -7.63 5.38 10.61
N ALA A 90 -7.31 6.45 11.33
CA ALA A 90 -8.31 7.26 12.00
C ALA A 90 -9.11 8.12 11.01
N THR A 91 -8.47 8.57 9.93
CA THR A 91 -9.15 9.34 8.87
C THR A 91 -9.87 8.45 7.86
N ALA A 92 -9.47 7.18 7.75
CA ALA A 92 -10.08 6.21 6.83
C ALA A 92 -11.44 5.67 7.31
N LEU A 93 -11.69 5.71 8.62
CA LEU A 93 -12.90 5.21 9.25
C LEU A 93 -13.78 6.37 9.74
N ASN A 94 -15.10 6.26 9.51
CA ASN A 94 -16.02 7.22 10.08
C ASN A 94 -16.16 7.00 11.60
N PRO A 95 -15.72 7.94 12.46
CA PRO A 95 -15.69 7.75 13.91
C PRO A 95 -17.08 7.61 14.55
N MET A 96 -18.13 8.11 13.88
CA MET A 96 -19.51 8.10 14.35
C MET A 96 -20.29 6.85 13.96
N VAL A 97 -19.67 5.93 13.24
CA VAL A 97 -20.32 4.72 12.70
C VAL A 97 -19.58 3.49 13.17
N THR A 98 -20.30 2.51 13.71
CA THR A 98 -19.70 1.24 14.15
C THR A 98 -19.03 0.50 13.00
N VAL A 99 -18.01 -0.30 13.31
CA VAL A 99 -17.25 -1.09 12.34
C VAL A 99 -18.17 -1.99 11.50
N GLY A 100 -19.14 -2.65 12.12
CA GLY A 100 -20.08 -3.53 11.42
C GLY A 100 -20.92 -2.79 10.38
N ARG A 101 -21.34 -1.56 10.68
CA ARG A 101 -22.07 -0.72 9.72
C ARG A 101 -21.18 -0.21 8.58
N GLN A 102 -19.87 -0.10 8.79
CA GLN A 102 -18.93 0.32 7.75
C GLN A 102 -18.56 -0.84 6.83
N LEU A 103 -18.37 -2.05 7.35
CA LEU A 103 -18.06 -3.25 6.55
C LEU A 103 -19.18 -3.64 5.58
N ARG A 104 -20.45 -3.49 5.97
CA ARG A 104 -21.64 -3.67 5.10
C ARG A 104 -21.65 -4.98 4.30
N THR A 105 -21.15 -6.06 4.87
CA THR A 105 -21.14 -7.38 4.24
C THR A 105 -21.62 -8.44 5.22
N PRO A 106 -22.33 -9.49 4.76
CA PRO A 106 -22.70 -10.63 5.60
C PRO A 106 -21.46 -11.33 6.22
N ASP A 107 -20.34 -11.31 5.50
CA ASP A 107 -19.10 -11.98 5.89
C ASP A 107 -18.20 -11.13 6.80
N ALA A 108 -18.72 -10.04 7.38
CA ALA A 108 -17.93 -9.10 8.18
C ALA A 108 -17.13 -9.77 9.30
N ALA A 109 -17.73 -10.74 10.03
CA ALA A 109 -17.06 -11.47 11.08
C ALA A 109 -15.92 -12.34 10.54
N ALA A 110 -16.13 -13.03 9.41
CA ALA A 110 -15.10 -13.83 8.77
C ALA A 110 -13.94 -12.97 8.26
N LEU A 111 -14.22 -11.80 7.68
CA LEU A 111 -13.19 -10.84 7.25
C LEU A 111 -12.37 -10.31 8.43
N LEU A 112 -13.00 -9.99 9.56
CA LEU A 112 -12.30 -9.57 10.77
C LEU A 112 -11.40 -10.68 11.33
N ALA A 113 -11.89 -11.93 11.34
CA ALA A 113 -11.10 -13.08 11.77
C ALA A 113 -9.88 -13.30 10.86
N ARG A 114 -10.04 -13.17 9.53
CA ARG A 114 -8.94 -13.27 8.55
C ARG A 114 -7.81 -12.26 8.80
N VAL A 115 -8.14 -11.08 9.30
CA VAL A 115 -7.13 -10.06 9.65
C VAL A 115 -6.70 -10.13 11.11
N GLY A 116 -6.98 -11.26 11.80
CA GLY A 116 -6.54 -11.53 13.17
C GLY A 116 -7.30 -10.74 14.25
N LEU A 117 -8.54 -10.33 13.99
CA LEU A 117 -9.44 -9.71 14.96
C LEU A 117 -10.50 -10.76 15.39
N HIS A 118 -10.14 -11.62 16.34
CA HIS A 118 -10.94 -12.79 16.69
C HIS A 118 -12.17 -12.49 17.55
N ASP A 119 -12.13 -11.43 18.39
CA ASP A 119 -13.32 -10.95 19.11
C ASP A 119 -14.20 -10.13 18.17
N THR A 120 -14.73 -10.81 17.15
CA THR A 120 -15.43 -10.18 16.04
C THR A 120 -16.70 -9.48 16.47
N ALA A 121 -17.44 -10.03 17.45
CA ALA A 121 -18.68 -9.45 17.94
C ALA A 121 -18.43 -8.08 18.60
N ARG A 122 -17.43 -8.00 19.48
CA ARG A 122 -17.01 -6.74 20.09
C ARG A 122 -16.55 -5.73 19.04
N VAL A 123 -15.68 -6.15 18.13
CA VAL A 123 -15.13 -5.25 17.11
C VAL A 123 -16.23 -4.72 16.18
N LEU A 124 -17.20 -5.54 15.77
CA LEU A 124 -18.32 -5.12 14.93
C LEU A 124 -19.22 -4.08 15.64
N ALA A 125 -19.39 -4.23 16.95
CA ALA A 125 -20.18 -3.29 17.76
C ALA A 125 -19.43 -2.00 18.11
N SER A 126 -18.10 -2.01 18.07
CA SER A 126 -17.25 -0.88 18.45
C SER A 126 -17.27 0.25 17.43
N HIS A 127 -17.10 1.48 17.91
CA HIS A 127 -16.71 2.62 17.07
C HIS A 127 -15.19 2.65 16.87
N PRO A 128 -14.69 3.25 15.81
CA PRO A 128 -13.24 3.29 15.51
C PRO A 128 -12.37 3.80 16.67
N LEU A 129 -12.85 4.80 17.43
CA LEU A 129 -12.10 5.39 18.55
C LEU A 129 -11.93 4.45 19.74
N GLU A 130 -12.75 3.40 19.85
CA GLU A 130 -12.67 2.39 20.91
C GLU A 130 -11.64 1.29 20.61
N LEU A 131 -11.03 1.34 19.42
CA LEU A 131 -10.05 0.37 18.96
C LEU A 131 -8.62 0.92 19.06
N SER A 132 -7.64 0.05 19.31
CA SER A 132 -6.23 0.42 19.20
C SER A 132 -5.85 0.78 17.76
N GLY A 133 -4.73 1.50 17.56
CA GLY A 133 -4.22 1.85 16.22
C GLY A 133 -4.08 0.63 15.31
N GLY A 134 -3.43 -0.44 15.81
CA GLY A 134 -3.28 -1.68 15.05
C GLY A 134 -4.59 -2.42 14.79
N GLN A 135 -5.60 -2.31 15.68
CA GLN A 135 -6.94 -2.84 15.43
C GLN A 135 -7.65 -2.05 14.34
N ARG A 136 -7.62 -0.71 14.40
CA ARG A 136 -8.17 0.14 13.33
C ARG A 136 -7.55 -0.16 11.98
N GLN A 137 -6.21 -0.29 11.93
CA GLN A 137 -5.50 -0.61 10.69
C GLN A 137 -5.96 -1.94 10.09
N ARG A 138 -6.13 -2.98 10.93
CA ARG A 138 -6.66 -4.28 10.47
C ARG A 138 -8.12 -4.20 10.03
N VAL A 139 -8.93 -3.36 10.65
CA VAL A 139 -10.30 -3.06 10.14
C VAL A 139 -10.24 -2.41 8.76
N CYS A 140 -9.31 -1.47 8.50
CA CYS A 140 -9.12 -0.89 7.17
C CYS A 140 -8.72 -1.94 6.12
N ILE A 141 -7.89 -2.92 6.51
CA ILE A 141 -7.54 -4.05 5.62
C ILE A 141 -8.77 -4.94 5.37
N ALA A 142 -9.58 -5.24 6.40
CA ALA A 142 -10.83 -5.98 6.23
C ALA A 142 -11.81 -5.25 5.29
N LEU A 143 -11.90 -3.92 5.37
CA LEU A 143 -12.67 -3.09 4.44
C LEU A 143 -12.13 -3.17 2.99
N ALA A 144 -10.81 -3.22 2.83
CA ALA A 144 -10.19 -3.39 1.52
C ALA A 144 -10.50 -4.78 0.94
N LEU A 145 -10.46 -5.84 1.76
CA LEU A 145 -10.85 -7.19 1.38
C LEU A 145 -12.35 -7.29 1.02
N ALA A 146 -13.22 -6.60 1.77
CA ALA A 146 -14.67 -6.56 1.50
C ALA A 146 -15.02 -5.95 0.14
N ARG A 147 -14.11 -5.16 -0.45
CA ARG A 147 -14.30 -4.59 -1.80
C ARG A 147 -14.04 -5.57 -2.93
N GLU A 148 -13.49 -6.75 -2.64
CA GLU A 148 -13.13 -7.78 -3.64
C GLU A 148 -12.28 -7.23 -4.79
N SER A 149 -11.49 -6.20 -4.52
CA SER A 149 -10.60 -5.60 -5.51
C SER A 149 -9.46 -6.56 -5.85
N SER A 150 -9.09 -6.63 -7.12
CA SER A 150 -7.94 -7.41 -7.59
C SER A 150 -6.59 -6.88 -7.07
N LEU A 151 -6.54 -5.60 -6.67
CA LEU A 151 -5.36 -4.91 -6.17
C LEU A 151 -5.68 -4.10 -4.93
N VAL A 152 -4.86 -4.26 -3.90
CA VAL A 152 -4.83 -3.39 -2.72
C VAL A 152 -3.57 -2.53 -2.76
N ILE A 153 -3.72 -1.24 -2.53
CA ILE A 153 -2.63 -0.28 -2.34
C ILE A 153 -2.57 0.06 -0.86
N ALA A 154 -1.45 -0.21 -0.19
CA ALA A 154 -1.26 0.11 1.22
C ALA A 154 -0.15 1.16 1.36
N ASP A 155 -0.53 2.38 1.77
CA ASP A 155 0.40 3.50 1.95
C ASP A 155 0.80 3.59 3.41
N GLU A 156 2.06 3.30 3.72
CA GLU A 156 2.67 3.33 5.06
C GLU A 156 1.82 2.63 6.14
N PRO A 157 1.34 1.39 5.91
CA PRO A 157 0.29 0.78 6.76
C PRO A 157 0.74 0.40 8.16
N THR A 158 2.04 0.46 8.45
CA THR A 158 2.63 0.08 9.75
C THR A 158 3.26 1.25 10.49
N THR A 159 3.21 2.45 9.95
CA THR A 159 3.77 3.66 10.58
C THR A 159 3.07 3.93 11.92
N ALA A 160 3.85 4.29 12.93
CA ALA A 160 3.39 4.58 14.30
C ALA A 160 2.75 3.38 15.05
N LEU A 161 2.99 2.15 14.61
CA LEU A 161 2.59 0.95 15.32
C LEU A 161 3.75 0.35 16.14
N ASP A 162 3.43 -0.24 17.28
CA ASP A 162 4.38 -1.08 18.01
C ASP A 162 4.72 -2.37 17.22
N VAL A 163 5.83 -3.01 17.57
CA VAL A 163 6.35 -4.19 16.86
C VAL A 163 5.32 -5.32 16.75
N SER A 164 4.55 -5.57 17.83
CA SER A 164 3.55 -6.65 17.84
C SER A 164 2.35 -6.33 16.96
N SER A 165 1.92 -5.08 16.94
CA SER A 165 0.85 -4.59 16.06
C SER A 165 1.29 -4.57 14.60
N GLN A 166 2.54 -4.17 14.32
CA GLN A 166 3.13 -4.21 12.99
C GLN A 166 3.11 -5.64 12.41
N ALA A 167 3.60 -6.64 13.16
CA ALA A 167 3.60 -8.02 12.70
C ALA A 167 2.18 -8.50 12.31
N ARG A 168 1.18 -8.22 13.15
CA ARG A 168 -0.23 -8.58 12.88
C ARG A 168 -0.81 -7.86 11.65
N VAL A 169 -0.42 -6.61 11.41
CA VAL A 169 -0.82 -5.86 10.21
C VAL A 169 -0.20 -6.47 8.96
N LEU A 170 1.09 -6.85 9.01
CA LEU A 170 1.75 -7.54 7.90
C LEU A 170 1.10 -8.91 7.61
N ASP A 171 0.73 -9.67 8.63
CA ASP A 171 0.00 -10.93 8.47
C ASP A 171 -1.37 -10.71 7.82
N ALA A 172 -2.08 -9.65 8.20
CA ALA A 172 -3.33 -9.27 7.56
C ALA A 172 -3.14 -8.89 6.08
N LEU A 173 -2.07 -8.16 5.73
CA LEU A 173 -1.74 -7.79 4.36
C LEU A 173 -1.36 -9.00 3.48
N ARG A 174 -0.88 -10.10 4.06
CA ARG A 174 -0.68 -11.35 3.32
C ARG A 174 -1.98 -11.97 2.80
N GLN A 175 -3.13 -11.57 3.35
CA GLN A 175 -4.44 -12.08 2.93
C GLN A 175 -5.00 -11.39 1.69
N VAL A 176 -4.41 -10.27 1.25
CA VAL A 176 -4.89 -9.56 0.05
C VAL A 176 -4.40 -10.27 -1.22
N PRO A 177 -5.19 -10.24 -2.32
CA PRO A 177 -4.87 -11.01 -3.54
C PRO A 177 -3.62 -10.48 -4.25
N SER A 178 -3.51 -9.17 -4.44
CA SER A 178 -2.33 -8.49 -4.98
C SER A 178 -2.09 -7.21 -4.21
N LEU A 179 -0.83 -6.81 -4.04
CA LEU A 179 -0.46 -5.69 -3.17
C LEU A 179 0.54 -4.76 -3.84
N LEU A 180 0.27 -3.46 -3.77
CA LEU A 180 1.29 -2.42 -3.84
C LEU A 180 1.51 -1.90 -2.42
N LEU A 181 2.62 -2.27 -1.81
CA LEU A 181 3.04 -1.75 -0.52
C LEU A 181 3.92 -0.52 -0.72
N ILE A 182 3.49 0.60 -0.18
CA ILE A 182 4.27 1.84 -0.17
C ILE A 182 4.85 2.01 1.22
N THR A 183 6.17 2.12 1.31
CA THR A 183 6.85 2.33 2.59
C THR A 183 8.25 2.93 2.39
N HIS A 184 8.80 3.50 3.45
CA HIS A 184 10.21 3.89 3.50
C HIS A 184 11.08 2.81 4.19
N ASP A 185 10.45 1.78 4.78
CA ASP A 185 11.13 0.69 5.49
C ASP A 185 11.34 -0.53 4.58
N ILE A 186 12.58 -0.69 4.12
CA ILE A 186 12.97 -1.81 3.25
C ILE A 186 12.85 -3.16 3.98
N ALA A 187 12.98 -3.20 5.32
CA ALA A 187 12.85 -4.44 6.08
C ALA A 187 11.39 -4.90 6.15
N VAL A 188 10.44 -3.96 6.21
CA VAL A 188 9.01 -4.24 6.11
C VAL A 188 8.67 -4.76 4.71
N ALA A 189 9.15 -4.09 3.67
CA ALA A 189 8.90 -4.51 2.30
C ALA A 189 9.50 -5.89 2.00
N ALA A 190 10.70 -6.17 2.52
CA ALA A 190 11.38 -7.46 2.35
C ALA A 190 10.61 -8.65 2.94
N GLN A 191 9.83 -8.44 4.00
CA GLN A 191 9.02 -9.48 4.63
C GLN A 191 7.75 -9.82 3.87
N LEU A 192 7.28 -8.94 3.01
CA LEU A 192 5.96 -9.05 2.39
C LEU A 192 5.97 -9.07 0.86
N CYS A 193 6.95 -8.43 0.22
CA CYS A 193 6.95 -8.20 -1.21
C CYS A 193 7.90 -9.13 -1.96
N ASP A 194 7.46 -9.57 -3.14
CA ASP A 194 8.24 -10.40 -4.06
C ASP A 194 9.22 -9.57 -4.89
N HIS A 195 8.87 -8.30 -5.15
CA HIS A 195 9.58 -7.38 -6.01
C HIS A 195 9.64 -5.99 -5.36
N LEU A 196 10.74 -5.30 -5.52
CA LEU A 196 10.96 -3.96 -4.99
C LEU A 196 11.21 -2.96 -6.12
N LEU A 197 10.61 -1.78 -5.96
CA LEU A 197 10.82 -0.59 -6.76
C LEU A 197 11.34 0.50 -5.83
N VAL A 198 12.46 1.11 -6.15
CA VAL A 198 13.00 2.23 -5.36
C VAL A 198 12.77 3.52 -6.12
N LEU A 199 12.00 4.41 -5.52
CA LEU A 199 11.66 5.72 -6.06
C LEU A 199 12.52 6.80 -5.40
N ASP A 200 13.20 7.58 -6.20
CA ASP A 200 13.89 8.79 -5.76
C ASP A 200 13.58 9.95 -6.71
N SER A 201 13.28 11.10 -6.15
CA SER A 201 13.01 12.34 -6.90
C SER A 201 12.05 12.12 -8.09
N GLY A 202 10.97 11.37 -7.87
CA GLY A 202 9.93 11.09 -8.86
C GLY A 202 10.29 10.06 -9.93
N ARG A 203 11.43 9.36 -9.82
CA ARG A 203 11.88 8.35 -10.79
C ARG A 203 12.19 7.02 -10.12
N ILE A 204 11.91 5.90 -10.78
CA ILE A 204 12.39 4.59 -10.34
C ILE A 204 13.88 4.50 -10.67
N ILE A 205 14.70 4.42 -9.61
CA ILE A 205 16.16 4.31 -9.73
C ILE A 205 16.66 2.87 -9.62
N GLU A 206 15.84 1.98 -9.10
CA GLU A 206 16.15 0.55 -8.98
C GLU A 206 14.87 -0.28 -8.98
N SER A 207 14.92 -1.45 -9.63
CA SER A 207 13.82 -2.40 -9.73
C SER A 207 14.37 -3.82 -9.82
N GLY A 208 13.80 -4.74 -9.04
CA GLY A 208 14.23 -6.13 -9.07
C GLY A 208 13.49 -7.01 -8.08
N SER A 209 13.76 -8.33 -8.12
CA SER A 209 13.28 -9.21 -7.07
C SER A 209 13.80 -8.73 -5.70
N THR A 210 13.03 -8.95 -4.64
CA THR A 210 13.43 -8.56 -3.29
C THR A 210 14.82 -9.11 -2.94
N ALA A 211 15.08 -10.37 -3.25
CA ALA A 211 16.39 -10.99 -3.01
C ALA A 211 17.53 -10.31 -3.78
N THR A 212 17.28 -9.95 -5.06
CA THR A 212 18.27 -9.27 -5.91
C THR A 212 18.61 -7.88 -5.37
N VAL A 213 17.58 -7.08 -5.04
CA VAL A 213 17.77 -5.73 -4.54
C VAL A 213 18.51 -5.73 -3.19
N LEU A 214 18.18 -6.67 -2.29
CA LEU A 214 18.86 -6.77 -0.98
C LEU A 214 20.32 -7.24 -1.06
N LYS A 215 20.66 -8.10 -2.03
CA LYS A 215 22.02 -8.64 -2.19
C LYS A 215 22.91 -7.76 -3.06
N ASN A 216 22.36 -7.17 -4.11
CA ASN A 216 23.09 -6.53 -5.20
C ASN A 216 22.55 -5.11 -5.49
N ALA A 217 22.27 -4.32 -4.45
CA ALA A 217 21.79 -2.95 -4.63
C ALA A 217 22.72 -2.12 -5.52
N CYS A 218 22.17 -1.60 -6.61
CA CYS A 218 22.93 -0.83 -7.59
C CYS A 218 23.02 0.66 -7.22
N SER A 219 21.95 1.22 -6.63
CA SER A 219 21.92 2.63 -6.28
C SER A 219 22.46 2.88 -4.87
N ASP A 220 23.15 4.01 -4.67
CA ASP A 220 23.62 4.44 -3.36
C ASP A 220 22.46 4.61 -2.38
N ARG A 221 21.33 5.08 -2.89
CA ARG A 221 20.12 5.28 -2.10
C ARG A 221 19.58 3.96 -1.53
N THR A 222 19.53 2.92 -2.36
CA THR A 222 19.10 1.58 -1.91
C THR A 222 20.08 1.01 -0.90
N ARG A 223 21.38 1.15 -1.13
CA ARG A 223 22.43 0.73 -0.16
C ARG A 223 22.24 1.39 1.19
N GLN A 224 22.04 2.71 1.23
CA GLN A 224 21.75 3.44 2.46
C GLN A 224 20.51 2.92 3.19
N MET A 225 19.41 2.63 2.47
CA MET A 225 18.20 2.08 3.08
C MET A 225 18.45 0.70 3.70
N ILE A 226 19.23 -0.16 3.04
CA ILE A 226 19.60 -1.47 3.55
C ILE A 226 20.49 -1.35 4.79
N ASP A 227 21.48 -0.45 4.78
CA ASP A 227 22.40 -0.24 5.90
C ASP A 227 21.66 0.29 7.14
N VAL A 228 20.74 1.23 6.96
CA VAL A 228 19.88 1.73 8.04
C VAL A 228 19.00 0.60 8.61
N ALA A 229 18.40 -0.22 7.77
CA ALA A 229 17.58 -1.34 8.22
C ALA A 229 18.39 -2.40 8.98
N ARG A 230 19.62 -2.69 8.56
CA ARG A 230 20.56 -3.60 9.26
C ARG A 230 21.00 -3.04 10.61
N ALA A 231 21.24 -1.74 10.69
CA ALA A 231 21.66 -1.09 11.94
C ALA A 231 20.52 -1.02 12.97
N ALA A 232 19.27 -0.87 12.51
CA ALA A 232 18.08 -0.80 13.38
C ALA A 232 17.73 -2.14 14.03
N ASP A 233 18.02 -3.28 13.40
CA ASP A 233 17.80 -4.62 13.94
C ASP A 233 18.89 -5.60 13.49
N PRO A 234 20.01 -5.68 14.24
CA PRO A 234 21.12 -6.59 13.92
C PRO A 234 20.73 -8.07 13.90
N PHE A 235 19.61 -8.46 14.55
CA PHE A 235 19.11 -9.83 14.63
C PHE A 235 18.06 -10.15 13.55
N ARG A 236 17.52 -9.17 12.87
CA ARG A 236 16.75 -9.39 11.63
C ARG A 236 17.71 -9.77 10.51
N GLN A 237 17.97 -11.06 10.38
CA GLN A 237 18.57 -11.58 9.16
C GLN A 237 17.64 -11.15 8.01
N LEU A 238 18.03 -10.13 7.26
CA LEU A 238 17.40 -9.75 6.01
C LEU A 238 17.57 -10.94 5.06
N VAL A 239 16.60 -11.85 5.18
CA VAL A 239 16.39 -13.05 4.37
C VAL A 239 17.68 -13.59 3.74
N ALA A 240 18.38 -14.44 4.48
CA ALA A 240 19.32 -15.39 3.93
C ALA A 240 18.52 -16.68 3.67
N SER A 241 18.11 -16.91 2.45
CA SER A 241 18.00 -18.21 1.80
C SER A 241 17.39 -18.03 0.41
#